data_1e58b0cf99d6ce98d5e299f08f1ec0e8
#
_entry.id   1e58b0cf99d6ce98d5e299f08f1ec0e8
#
_cell.length_a   1.000
_cell.length_b   1.000
_cell.length_c   1.000
_cell.angle_alpha   90.00
_cell.angle_beta   90.00
_cell.angle_gamma   90.00
#
_symmetry.space_group_name_H-M   'P 1'
#
loop_
_entity.id
_entity.type
_entity.pdbx_description
1 polymer ?
#
loop_
_entity_poly.entity_id
_entity_poly.type
_entity_poly.pdbx_seq_one_letter_code
_entity_poly.pdbx_strand_id
1 'polypeptide(L)'
;MMRIAWNILPTVGPRSGVGWYTSATFEALKDSAPIDEIYRGFPGTTGQFFRKCWFMIRPWMTKHGKAKSAPNQPPQAANGDTWKSTLLGWARARQESQLSRMLDRWHDRGQVDLYHEPNFLPVPTKVPTVTTFHDLSSITHPEWHPVDRVRIFEKRAKGGLERSRHFFTLSRAVRDEMVQVLGIRPEKITITPMGVRPHLQPVSEEGQAKVLSRIGLPAGSFLHVGTLEPRKNLLMLAKAWCDLPGDHRSRHPLVLVGGWGWRCDELRDYLNKSGFEKGIRHLGYVDDTDLPALYSSAHALLFPTKYEGFGMPPIEMMACGGAVIASTAPAVREVLDGQGHLVEIEDQSAWRAAMLKSCQHPEWVQGLRHGATQWAAKFTWDATAQATREGYSIALGQKKRVLKAA
;
A
#
# COMPACT_ATOMS: atom_id res chain seq x y z
N MET A 1 8.52 31.27 -6.60
CA MET A 1 8.02 30.62 -5.36
C MET A 1 6.88 29.70 -5.76
N MET A 2 6.96 28.42 -5.41
CA MET A 2 5.96 27.40 -5.71
C MET A 2 5.21 27.01 -4.41
N ARG A 3 3.88 27.14 -4.38
CA ARG A 3 3.04 26.89 -3.19
C ARG A 3 2.11 25.73 -3.46
N ILE A 4 2.34 24.61 -2.78
CA ILE A 4 1.65 23.33 -3.01
C ILE A 4 0.67 23.06 -1.86
N ALA A 5 -0.60 22.81 -2.19
CA ALA A 5 -1.56 22.18 -1.30
C ALA A 5 -1.52 20.65 -1.48
N TRP A 6 -1.08 19.94 -0.46
CA TRP A 6 -1.01 18.47 -0.45
C TRP A 6 -2.16 17.90 0.35
N ASN A 7 -2.98 17.01 -0.23
CA ASN A 7 -4.06 16.38 0.51
C ASN A 7 -3.53 15.35 1.52
N ILE A 8 -3.64 15.68 2.80
CA ILE A 8 -3.19 14.83 3.91
C ILE A 8 -4.32 13.96 4.51
N LEU A 9 -5.52 13.99 3.98
CA LEU A 9 -6.63 13.17 4.49
C LEU A 9 -6.36 11.66 4.49
N PRO A 10 -5.61 11.07 3.55
CA PRO A 10 -5.25 9.65 3.62
C PRO A 10 -4.40 9.27 4.83
N THR A 11 -3.74 10.23 5.49
CA THR A 11 -2.92 9.97 6.70
C THR A 11 -3.75 9.84 7.98
N VAL A 12 -5.02 10.21 7.94
CA VAL A 12 -5.90 10.20 9.12
C VAL A 12 -6.57 8.83 9.27
N GLY A 13 -6.30 8.14 10.38
CA GLY A 13 -6.79 6.80 10.70
C GLY A 13 -5.68 5.74 10.61
N PRO A 14 -6.04 4.44 10.65
CA PRO A 14 -5.06 3.37 10.50
C PRO A 14 -4.28 3.53 9.19
N ARG A 15 -2.96 3.53 9.26
CA ARG A 15 -2.12 3.78 8.09
C ARG A 15 -2.14 2.58 7.15
N SER A 16 -2.62 2.79 5.93
CA SER A 16 -2.49 1.88 4.78
C SER A 16 -1.24 2.26 3.97
N GLY A 17 -0.90 1.48 2.93
CA GLY A 17 0.17 1.85 1.99
C GLY A 17 0.01 3.25 1.41
N VAL A 18 -1.23 3.65 1.04
CA VAL A 18 -1.55 5.02 0.58
C VAL A 18 -1.30 6.06 1.68
N GLY A 19 -1.65 5.76 2.92
CA GLY A 19 -1.41 6.65 4.05
C GLY A 19 0.08 6.85 4.33
N TRP A 20 0.87 5.78 4.21
CA TRP A 20 2.33 5.85 4.32
C TRP A 20 2.94 6.68 3.20
N TYR A 21 2.60 6.38 1.93
CA TYR A 21 3.04 7.20 0.79
C TYR A 21 2.72 8.68 1.01
N THR A 22 1.47 8.98 1.37
CA THR A 22 1.02 10.36 1.56
C THR A 22 1.82 11.10 2.63
N SER A 23 2.04 10.47 3.81
CA SER A 23 2.76 11.11 4.91
C SER A 23 4.25 11.23 4.63
N ALA A 24 4.90 10.15 4.20
CA ALA A 24 6.34 10.13 4.03
C ALA A 24 6.81 11.02 2.86
N THR A 25 6.07 10.99 1.73
CA THR A 25 6.36 11.90 0.61
C THR A 25 6.17 13.37 1.01
N PHE A 26 5.10 13.66 1.77
CA PHE A 26 4.84 15.04 2.21
C PHE A 26 5.93 15.56 3.16
N GLU A 27 6.36 14.76 4.13
CA GLU A 27 7.46 15.15 5.02
C GLU A 27 8.78 15.30 4.25
N ALA A 28 9.14 14.35 3.38
CA ALA A 28 10.35 14.45 2.57
C ALA A 28 10.35 15.68 1.65
N LEU A 29 9.18 16.05 1.09
CA LEU A 29 9.03 17.29 0.30
C LEU A 29 9.26 18.53 1.16
N LYS A 30 8.78 18.55 2.41
CA LYS A 30 8.97 19.68 3.33
C LYS A 30 10.43 19.81 3.80
N ASP A 31 11.00 18.69 4.22
CA ASP A 31 12.33 18.66 4.82
C ASP A 31 13.42 19.01 3.81
N SER A 32 13.23 18.66 2.54
CA SER A 32 14.14 18.97 1.44
C SER A 32 13.68 20.13 0.56
N ALA A 33 12.72 20.95 1.03
CA ALA A 33 12.15 22.05 0.26
C ALA A 33 13.18 23.15 0.01
N PRO A 34 13.40 23.59 -1.26
CA PRO A 34 14.11 24.82 -1.55
C PRO A 34 13.41 26.04 -0.93
N ILE A 35 14.16 27.13 -0.70
CA ILE A 35 13.65 28.35 -0.06
C ILE A 35 12.47 29.02 -0.81
N ASP A 36 12.32 28.72 -2.08
CA ASP A 36 11.24 29.22 -2.93
C ASP A 36 10.07 28.24 -3.10
N GLU A 37 10.01 27.20 -2.28
CA GLU A 37 8.91 26.23 -2.25
C GLU A 37 8.21 26.20 -0.89
N ILE A 38 6.88 26.10 -0.92
CA ILE A 38 6.05 26.00 0.29
C ILE A 38 5.08 24.85 0.13
N TYR A 39 5.14 23.89 1.06
CA TYR A 39 4.24 22.75 1.14
C TYR A 39 3.27 22.90 2.31
N ARG A 40 1.97 22.86 2.02
CA ARG A 40 0.90 22.98 3.02
C ARG A 40 0.03 21.73 3.03
N GLY A 41 -0.10 21.11 4.19
CA GLY A 41 -1.06 20.04 4.39
C GLY A 41 -2.50 20.57 4.25
N PHE A 42 -3.26 19.94 3.37
CA PHE A 42 -4.67 20.26 3.10
C PHE A 42 -5.56 19.07 3.56
N PRO A 43 -6.68 19.31 4.25
CA PRO A 43 -7.30 20.60 4.58
C PRO A 43 -6.78 21.29 5.85
N GLY A 44 -5.68 20.86 6.42
CA GLY A 44 -5.13 21.39 7.66
C GLY A 44 -5.74 20.73 8.91
N THR A 45 -5.43 21.27 10.10
CA THR A 45 -5.81 20.68 11.40
C THR A 45 -7.32 20.53 11.59
N THR A 46 -8.10 21.50 11.10
CA THR A 46 -9.57 21.49 11.22
C THR A 46 -10.20 20.35 10.43
N GLY A 47 -9.74 20.11 9.21
CA GLY A 47 -10.25 19.00 8.38
C GLY A 47 -9.84 17.62 8.90
N GLN A 48 -8.63 17.52 9.49
CA GLN A 48 -8.19 16.31 10.19
C GLN A 48 -9.07 16.02 11.40
N PHE A 49 -9.43 17.04 12.18
CA PHE A 49 -10.33 16.90 13.32
C PHE A 49 -11.68 16.31 12.93
N PHE A 50 -12.32 16.83 11.88
CA PHE A 50 -13.60 16.29 11.39
C PHE A 50 -13.46 14.83 10.93
N ARG A 51 -12.38 14.46 10.29
CA ARG A 51 -12.15 13.06 9.89
C ARG A 51 -11.84 12.15 11.07
N LYS A 52 -11.09 12.62 12.10
CA LYS A 52 -10.89 11.89 13.36
C LYS A 52 -12.22 11.67 14.08
N CYS A 53 -13.05 12.70 14.21
CA CYS A 53 -14.40 12.57 14.78
C CYS A 53 -15.25 11.56 13.99
N TRP A 54 -15.16 11.56 12.66
CA TRP A 54 -15.84 10.59 11.82
C TRP A 54 -15.39 9.16 12.08
N PHE A 55 -14.09 8.89 12.21
CA PHE A 55 -13.58 7.57 12.54
C PHE A 55 -13.97 7.12 13.95
N MET A 56 -14.09 8.02 14.90
CA MET A 56 -14.57 7.72 16.26
C MET A 56 -16.08 7.43 16.29
N ILE A 57 -16.88 8.12 15.50
CA ILE A 57 -18.34 7.98 15.49
C ILE A 57 -18.79 6.80 14.60
N ARG A 58 -18.05 6.49 13.54
CA ARG A 58 -18.38 5.41 12.59
C ARG A 58 -18.62 4.04 13.26
N PRO A 59 -17.79 3.56 14.20
CA PRO A 59 -18.04 2.29 14.91
C PRO A 59 -19.30 2.32 15.74
N TRP A 60 -19.67 3.49 16.31
CA TRP A 60 -20.87 3.66 17.12
C TRP A 60 -22.14 3.65 16.26
N MET A 61 -22.09 4.24 15.08
CA MET A 61 -23.20 4.23 14.11
C MET A 61 -23.43 2.85 13.47
N THR A 62 -22.41 1.98 13.46
CA THR A 62 -22.52 0.60 12.95
C THR A 62 -22.89 -0.42 14.05
N LYS A 63 -22.84 -0.05 15.34
CA LYS A 63 -23.02 -0.96 16.49
C LYS A 63 -24.47 -1.20 16.93
N HIS A 64 -25.48 -0.72 16.23
CA HIS A 64 -26.88 -0.97 16.59
C HIS A 64 -27.50 -2.22 15.94
N GLY A 65 -26.64 -3.23 15.62
CA GLY A 65 -27.05 -4.60 15.37
C GLY A 65 -26.32 -5.49 16.36
N LYS A 66 -26.99 -5.87 17.46
CA LYS A 66 -26.43 -6.79 18.47
C LYS A 66 -26.18 -8.16 17.85
N ALA A 67 -24.90 -8.47 17.61
CA ALA A 67 -24.39 -9.82 17.66
C ALA A 67 -23.05 -9.77 18.40
N LYS A 68 -22.95 -10.51 19.51
CA LYS A 68 -21.68 -10.79 20.19
C LYS A 68 -20.83 -11.61 19.22
N SER A 69 -20.01 -10.97 18.42
CA SER A 69 -19.03 -11.63 17.57
C SER A 69 -17.73 -11.79 18.34
N ALA A 70 -17.16 -12.99 18.25
CA ALA A 70 -15.81 -13.29 18.71
C ALA A 70 -14.79 -12.30 18.10
N PRO A 71 -13.63 -12.06 18.72
CA PRO A 71 -12.69 -10.98 18.36
C PRO A 71 -12.12 -11.02 16.94
N ASN A 72 -12.44 -12.02 16.12
CA ASN A 72 -11.90 -12.26 14.79
C ASN A 72 -12.94 -12.23 13.64
N GLN A 73 -14.14 -11.68 13.82
CA GLN A 73 -15.10 -11.56 12.71
C GLN A 73 -15.08 -10.15 12.11
N PRO A 74 -14.92 -10.02 10.77
CA PRO A 74 -15.14 -8.75 10.08
C PRO A 74 -16.61 -8.36 10.16
N PRO A 75 -16.92 -7.06 10.08
CA PRO A 75 -18.30 -6.62 9.99
C PRO A 75 -18.94 -7.20 8.73
N GLN A 76 -19.95 -8.05 8.90
CA GLN A 76 -20.80 -8.49 7.80
C GLN A 76 -21.40 -7.27 7.12
N ALA A 77 -21.38 -7.25 5.79
CA ALA A 77 -22.08 -6.25 5.00
C ALA A 77 -23.56 -6.32 5.32
N ALA A 78 -24.06 -5.36 6.10
CA ALA A 78 -25.49 -5.24 6.35
C ALA A 78 -26.18 -4.86 5.05
N ASN A 79 -26.89 -5.78 4.45
CA ASN A 79 -27.89 -5.49 3.44
C ASN A 79 -28.99 -4.65 4.09
N GLY A 80 -29.19 -3.43 3.60
CA GLY A 80 -30.40 -2.66 3.79
C GLY A 80 -30.37 -1.55 4.82
N ASP A 81 -29.77 -0.42 4.47
CA ASP A 81 -30.22 0.89 4.97
C ASP A 81 -29.91 1.94 3.88
N THR A 82 -30.78 2.01 2.89
CA THR A 82 -30.69 2.98 1.78
C THR A 82 -30.61 4.43 2.28
N TRP A 83 -31.28 4.79 3.38
CA TRP A 83 -31.22 6.11 3.97
C TRP A 83 -29.86 6.45 4.61
N LYS A 84 -29.18 5.48 5.24
CA LYS A 84 -27.81 5.68 5.79
C LYS A 84 -26.80 5.89 4.68
N SER A 85 -26.89 5.12 3.60
CA SER A 85 -26.03 5.30 2.43
C SER A 85 -26.24 6.66 1.77
N THR A 86 -27.49 7.14 1.72
CA THR A 86 -27.85 8.46 1.20
C THR A 86 -27.32 9.58 2.09
N LEU A 87 -27.51 9.50 3.42
CA LEU A 87 -26.96 10.48 4.36
C LEU A 87 -25.42 10.54 4.32
N LEU A 88 -24.76 9.40 4.20
CA LEU A 88 -23.32 9.32 4.04
C LEU A 88 -22.86 9.95 2.73
N GLY A 89 -23.62 9.74 1.64
CA GLY A 89 -23.40 10.39 0.36
C GLY A 89 -23.50 11.91 0.44
N TRP A 90 -24.53 12.41 1.12
CA TRP A 90 -24.74 13.85 1.37
C TRP A 90 -23.62 14.47 2.22
N ALA A 91 -23.23 13.81 3.31
CA ALA A 91 -22.13 14.27 4.15
C ALA A 91 -20.80 14.35 3.38
N ARG A 92 -20.50 13.35 2.54
CA ARG A 92 -19.33 13.36 1.67
C ARG A 92 -19.38 14.49 0.64
N ALA A 93 -20.51 14.67 -0.04
CA ALA A 93 -20.68 15.73 -1.04
C ALA A 93 -20.53 17.13 -0.38
N ARG A 94 -21.08 17.32 0.82
CA ARG A 94 -20.95 18.57 1.58
C ARG A 94 -19.48 18.82 1.98
N GLN A 95 -18.79 17.80 2.48
CA GLN A 95 -17.36 17.87 2.81
C GLN A 95 -16.53 18.23 1.58
N GLU A 96 -16.76 17.56 0.47
CA GLU A 96 -16.07 17.81 -0.80
C GLU A 96 -16.28 19.25 -1.29
N SER A 97 -17.52 19.75 -1.23
CA SER A 97 -17.84 21.12 -1.58
C SER A 97 -17.16 22.15 -0.66
N GLN A 98 -17.01 21.84 0.64
CA GLN A 98 -16.27 22.69 1.57
C GLN A 98 -14.78 22.72 1.27
N LEU A 99 -14.19 21.54 0.98
CA LEU A 99 -12.77 21.40 0.59
C LEU A 99 -12.48 22.16 -0.71
N SER A 100 -13.36 22.01 -1.70
CA SER A 100 -13.29 22.73 -2.98
C SER A 100 -13.24 24.24 -2.76
N ARG A 101 -14.22 24.81 -2.03
CA ARG A 101 -14.27 26.25 -1.73
C ARG A 101 -13.07 26.75 -0.93
N MET A 102 -12.48 25.92 -0.08
CA MET A 102 -11.29 26.29 0.69
C MET A 102 -10.06 26.37 -0.21
N LEU A 103 -9.87 25.41 -1.10
CA LEU A 103 -8.78 25.45 -2.10
C LEU A 103 -8.91 26.65 -3.03
N ASP A 104 -10.12 26.90 -3.54
CA ASP A 104 -10.38 28.03 -4.42
C ASP A 104 -10.08 29.37 -3.73
N ARG A 105 -10.48 29.55 -2.46
CA ARG A 105 -10.13 30.73 -1.69
C ARG A 105 -8.63 30.89 -1.43
N TRP A 106 -7.90 29.81 -1.21
CA TRP A 106 -6.44 29.85 -1.07
C TRP A 106 -5.78 30.27 -2.38
N HIS A 107 -6.30 29.77 -3.49
CA HIS A 107 -5.82 30.13 -4.82
C HIS A 107 -6.07 31.62 -5.13
N ASP A 108 -7.28 32.12 -4.90
CA ASP A 108 -7.66 33.53 -5.12
C ASP A 108 -6.81 34.51 -4.29
N ARG A 109 -6.36 34.09 -3.12
CA ARG A 109 -5.46 34.86 -2.26
C ARG A 109 -3.98 34.67 -2.60
N GLY A 110 -3.66 33.98 -3.68
CA GLY A 110 -2.30 33.66 -4.06
C GLY A 110 -1.53 32.84 -3.03
N GLN A 111 -2.22 31.95 -2.28
CA GLN A 111 -1.60 31.12 -1.25
C GLN A 111 -1.29 29.70 -1.75
N VAL A 112 -1.84 29.30 -2.89
CA VAL A 112 -1.66 27.99 -3.52
C VAL A 112 -1.59 28.14 -5.04
N ASP A 113 -0.60 27.51 -5.63
CA ASP A 113 -0.38 27.48 -7.09
C ASP A 113 -0.75 26.10 -7.68
N LEU A 114 -0.63 25.04 -6.87
CA LEU A 114 -0.87 23.65 -7.29
C LEU A 114 -1.52 22.85 -6.16
N TYR A 115 -2.47 22.01 -6.50
CA TYR A 115 -3.09 21.03 -5.61
C TYR A 115 -2.65 19.61 -5.97
N HIS A 116 -2.15 18.86 -5.01
CA HIS A 116 -1.82 17.46 -5.18
C HIS A 116 -2.81 16.56 -4.44
N GLU A 117 -3.51 15.71 -5.19
CA GLU A 117 -4.31 14.60 -4.68
C GLU A 117 -3.49 13.30 -4.70
N PRO A 118 -3.04 12.79 -3.55
CA PRO A 118 -2.22 11.59 -3.50
C PRO A 118 -3.03 10.29 -3.59
N ASN A 119 -4.34 10.34 -3.82
CA ASN A 119 -5.21 9.17 -3.82
C ASN A 119 -6.38 9.26 -4.81
N PHE A 120 -6.11 9.14 -6.09
CA PHE A 120 -7.01 8.96 -7.24
C PHE A 120 -8.02 10.07 -7.55
N LEU A 121 -8.76 10.59 -6.56
CA LEU A 121 -10.01 11.33 -6.80
C LEU A 121 -9.91 12.76 -6.27
N PRO A 122 -9.32 13.69 -7.04
CA PRO A 122 -9.18 15.08 -6.64
C PRO A 122 -10.56 15.74 -6.47
N VAL A 123 -10.67 16.59 -5.45
CA VAL A 123 -11.86 17.45 -5.31
C VAL A 123 -11.96 18.42 -6.48
N PRO A 124 -13.17 18.77 -6.94
CA PRO A 124 -13.35 19.80 -7.96
C PRO A 124 -12.79 21.13 -7.46
N THR A 125 -11.91 21.77 -8.23
CA THR A 125 -11.31 23.06 -7.88
C THR A 125 -10.78 23.73 -9.13
N LYS A 126 -10.64 25.06 -9.11
CA LYS A 126 -9.96 25.84 -10.15
C LYS A 126 -8.44 25.84 -10.02
N VAL A 127 -7.91 25.36 -8.88
CA VAL A 127 -6.47 25.21 -8.67
C VAL A 127 -5.92 24.19 -9.66
N PRO A 128 -4.82 24.48 -10.37
CA PRO A 128 -4.09 23.48 -11.13
C PRO A 128 -3.87 22.22 -10.28
N THR A 129 -4.27 21.04 -10.79
CA THR A 129 -4.31 19.82 -10.00
C THR A 129 -3.36 18.77 -10.58
N VAL A 130 -2.72 18.01 -9.72
CA VAL A 130 -1.99 16.80 -10.05
C VAL A 130 -2.48 15.65 -9.17
N THR A 131 -2.41 14.41 -9.68
CA THR A 131 -3.02 13.27 -9.01
C THR A 131 -2.09 12.06 -9.03
N THR A 132 -1.97 11.37 -7.90
CA THR A 132 -1.26 10.08 -7.83
C THR A 132 -2.23 8.92 -8.01
N PHE A 133 -1.88 8.02 -8.94
CA PHE A 133 -2.50 6.72 -9.13
C PHE A 133 -1.57 5.64 -8.57
N HIS A 134 -1.99 4.99 -7.48
CA HIS A 134 -1.20 3.91 -6.87
C HIS A 134 -1.26 2.63 -7.68
N ASP A 135 -2.42 2.32 -8.22
CA ASP A 135 -2.71 1.18 -9.10
C ASP A 135 -4.00 1.44 -9.89
N LEU A 136 -4.32 0.58 -10.84
CA LEU A 136 -5.56 0.63 -11.60
C LEU A 136 -6.48 -0.58 -11.33
N SER A 137 -6.23 -1.34 -10.27
CA SER A 137 -6.95 -2.59 -9.98
C SER A 137 -8.47 -2.42 -9.89
N SER A 138 -8.96 -1.26 -9.45
CA SER A 138 -10.40 -0.97 -9.41
C SER A 138 -11.03 -0.81 -10.81
N ILE A 139 -10.22 -0.62 -11.87
CA ILE A 139 -10.66 -0.52 -13.27
C ILE A 139 -10.43 -1.85 -13.98
N THR A 140 -9.20 -2.36 -13.88
CA THR A 140 -8.75 -3.52 -14.65
C THR A 140 -9.22 -4.85 -14.06
N HIS A 141 -9.51 -4.85 -12.75
CA HIS A 141 -9.94 -6.02 -11.98
C HIS A 141 -11.06 -5.67 -10.98
N PRO A 142 -12.20 -5.16 -11.46
CA PRO A 142 -13.31 -4.75 -10.59
C PRO A 142 -13.86 -5.91 -9.75
N GLU A 143 -13.72 -7.15 -10.22
CA GLU A 143 -14.11 -8.36 -9.50
C GLU A 143 -13.38 -8.55 -8.16
N TRP A 144 -12.22 -7.95 -7.98
CA TRP A 144 -11.47 -8.03 -6.70
C TRP A 144 -11.95 -7.01 -5.68
N HIS A 145 -12.78 -6.05 -6.06
CA HIS A 145 -13.16 -4.93 -5.21
C HIS A 145 -14.64 -4.95 -4.79
N PRO A 146 -14.99 -4.32 -3.68
CA PRO A 146 -16.39 -4.06 -3.34
C PRO A 146 -17.07 -3.22 -4.43
N VAL A 147 -18.30 -3.57 -4.79
CA VAL A 147 -19.07 -2.92 -5.87
C VAL A 147 -19.18 -1.40 -5.67
N ASP A 148 -19.40 -0.95 -4.43
CA ASP A 148 -19.49 0.49 -4.13
C ASP A 148 -18.20 1.24 -4.39
N ARG A 149 -17.04 0.59 -4.17
CA ARG A 149 -15.72 1.18 -4.47
C ARG A 149 -15.55 1.37 -5.97
N VAL A 150 -15.90 0.36 -6.75
CA VAL A 150 -15.85 0.41 -8.23
C VAL A 150 -16.75 1.51 -8.76
N ARG A 151 -18.02 1.56 -8.32
CA ARG A 151 -18.99 2.60 -8.74
C ARG A 151 -18.53 4.03 -8.41
N ILE A 152 -17.98 4.25 -7.21
CA ILE A 152 -17.43 5.57 -6.82
C ILE A 152 -16.28 5.94 -7.75
N PHE A 153 -15.40 4.98 -8.03
CA PHE A 153 -14.27 5.21 -8.93
C PHE A 153 -14.76 5.57 -10.34
N GLU A 154 -15.59 4.75 -10.96
CA GLU A 154 -16.16 4.98 -12.30
C GLU A 154 -16.83 6.34 -12.42
N LYS A 155 -17.67 6.69 -11.43
CA LYS A 155 -18.41 7.97 -11.43
C LYS A 155 -17.48 9.19 -11.36
N ARG A 156 -16.32 9.08 -10.69
CA ARG A 156 -15.47 10.23 -10.35
C ARG A 156 -14.16 10.28 -11.12
N ALA A 157 -13.68 9.13 -11.62
CA ALA A 157 -12.39 9.03 -12.28
C ALA A 157 -12.29 9.95 -13.50
N LYS A 158 -13.33 9.95 -14.37
CA LYS A 158 -13.36 10.80 -15.56
C LYS A 158 -13.10 12.27 -15.24
N GLY A 159 -13.85 12.84 -14.28
CA GLY A 159 -13.67 14.22 -13.89
C GLY A 159 -12.31 14.50 -13.19
N GLY A 160 -11.74 13.50 -12.51
CA GLY A 160 -10.38 13.56 -11.97
C GLY A 160 -9.31 13.60 -13.04
N LEU A 161 -9.47 12.75 -14.07
CA LEU A 161 -8.56 12.71 -15.22
C LEU A 161 -8.57 14.02 -16.01
N GLU A 162 -9.75 14.57 -16.28
CA GLU A 162 -9.92 15.83 -17.05
C GLU A 162 -9.31 17.04 -16.31
N ARG A 163 -9.38 17.07 -14.98
CA ARG A 163 -8.87 18.18 -14.16
C ARG A 163 -7.37 18.12 -13.91
N SER A 164 -6.78 16.93 -13.97
CA SER A 164 -5.37 16.74 -13.65
C SER A 164 -4.46 17.16 -14.81
N ARG A 165 -3.56 18.07 -14.55
CA ARG A 165 -2.56 18.52 -15.53
C ARG A 165 -1.42 17.53 -15.69
N HIS A 166 -1.09 16.82 -14.61
CA HIS A 166 -0.03 15.84 -14.54
C HIS A 166 -0.39 14.73 -13.57
N PHE A 167 0.20 13.56 -13.76
CA PHE A 167 -0.07 12.37 -12.98
C PHE A 167 1.21 11.80 -12.39
N PHE A 168 1.05 11.15 -11.23
CA PHE A 168 2.11 10.39 -10.60
C PHE A 168 1.68 8.94 -10.46
N THR A 169 2.66 8.05 -10.53
CA THR A 169 2.46 6.63 -10.24
C THR A 169 3.73 6.02 -9.67
N LEU A 170 3.64 4.79 -9.18
CA LEU A 170 4.69 4.20 -8.35
C LEU A 170 5.68 3.35 -9.15
N SER A 171 5.29 2.87 -10.36
CA SER A 171 6.08 1.97 -11.17
C SER A 171 5.89 2.23 -12.67
N ARG A 172 6.82 1.75 -13.49
CA ARG A 172 6.69 1.72 -14.95
C ARG A 172 5.52 0.86 -15.38
N ALA A 173 5.32 -0.27 -14.71
CA ALA A 173 4.19 -1.16 -14.99
C ALA A 173 2.85 -0.43 -14.91
N VAL A 174 2.60 0.33 -13.82
CA VAL A 174 1.36 1.12 -13.69
C VAL A 174 1.33 2.30 -14.65
N ARG A 175 2.45 2.96 -14.94
CA ARG A 175 2.49 4.01 -15.97
C ARG A 175 2.02 3.48 -17.32
N ASP A 176 2.55 2.34 -17.73
CA ASP A 176 2.22 1.75 -19.03
C ASP A 176 0.74 1.31 -19.10
N GLU A 177 0.22 0.82 -17.98
CA GLU A 177 -1.21 0.53 -17.82
C GLU A 177 -2.07 1.82 -17.88
N MET A 178 -1.64 2.92 -17.26
CA MET A 178 -2.31 4.23 -17.36
C MET A 178 -2.36 4.74 -18.80
N VAL A 179 -1.29 4.53 -19.58
CA VAL A 179 -1.27 4.88 -21.02
C VAL A 179 -2.26 4.03 -21.79
N GLN A 180 -2.27 2.71 -21.56
CA GLN A 180 -3.11 1.77 -22.30
C GLN A 180 -4.59 1.88 -21.95
N VAL A 181 -4.91 1.98 -20.65
CA VAL A 181 -6.29 1.89 -20.15
C VAL A 181 -6.96 3.25 -20.07
N LEU A 182 -6.21 4.30 -19.68
CA LEU A 182 -6.74 5.64 -19.47
C LEU A 182 -6.44 6.61 -20.63
N GLY A 183 -5.63 6.20 -21.60
CA GLY A 183 -5.22 7.05 -22.73
C GLY A 183 -4.38 8.26 -22.31
N ILE A 184 -3.75 8.23 -21.16
CA ILE A 184 -2.92 9.33 -20.67
C ILE A 184 -1.60 9.32 -21.43
N ARG A 185 -1.20 10.47 -21.97
CA ARG A 185 0.08 10.60 -22.67
C ARG A 185 1.25 10.37 -21.71
N PRO A 186 2.29 9.58 -22.08
CA PRO A 186 3.40 9.22 -21.20
C PRO A 186 4.14 10.42 -20.58
N GLU A 187 4.28 11.53 -21.32
CA GLU A 187 4.93 12.75 -20.83
C GLU A 187 4.15 13.49 -19.73
N LYS A 188 2.88 13.13 -19.52
CA LYS A 188 2.07 13.61 -18.39
C LYS A 188 2.15 12.73 -17.16
N ILE A 189 2.98 11.69 -17.15
CA ILE A 189 3.11 10.76 -16.03
C ILE A 189 4.54 10.76 -15.53
N THR A 190 4.72 11.06 -14.25
CA THR A 190 6.01 10.90 -13.54
C THR A 190 5.94 9.70 -12.61
N ILE A 191 6.97 8.86 -12.66
CA ILE A 191 7.11 7.71 -11.75
C ILE A 191 7.77 8.21 -10.46
N THR A 192 7.13 7.92 -9.33
CA THR A 192 7.57 8.27 -7.97
C THR A 192 7.61 7.02 -7.12
N PRO A 193 8.65 6.18 -7.23
CA PRO A 193 8.78 4.96 -6.45
C PRO A 193 8.69 5.24 -4.95
N MET A 194 8.13 4.31 -4.19
CA MET A 194 8.03 4.46 -2.73
C MET A 194 9.39 4.23 -2.07
N GLY A 195 9.69 5.02 -1.04
CA GLY A 195 10.83 4.80 -0.17
C GLY A 195 10.55 3.73 0.90
N VAL A 196 11.61 3.09 1.39
CA VAL A 196 11.53 2.22 2.57
C VAL A 196 11.34 3.07 3.83
N ARG A 197 10.55 2.56 4.78
CA ARG A 197 10.38 3.22 6.08
C ARG A 197 11.67 3.19 6.88
N PRO A 198 12.16 4.32 7.43
CA PRO A 198 13.52 4.42 8.01
C PRO A 198 13.81 3.45 9.16
N HIS A 199 12.78 3.01 9.91
CA HIS A 199 12.92 2.07 11.01
C HIS A 199 13.03 0.60 10.57
N LEU A 200 12.78 0.29 9.30
CA LEU A 200 12.92 -1.05 8.74
C LEU A 200 14.38 -1.31 8.40
N GLN A 201 15.07 -1.97 9.30
CA GLN A 201 16.47 -2.37 9.21
C GLN A 201 16.68 -3.68 9.96
N PRO A 202 17.81 -4.37 9.72
CA PRO A 202 18.10 -5.63 10.40
C PRO A 202 18.08 -5.48 11.92
N VAL A 203 17.45 -6.43 12.61
CA VAL A 203 17.34 -6.48 14.07
C VAL A 203 18.24 -7.60 14.58
N SER A 204 18.95 -7.38 15.71
CA SER A 204 19.78 -8.40 16.35
C SER A 204 18.97 -9.64 16.77
N GLU A 205 19.60 -10.79 16.88
CA GLU A 205 18.95 -12.05 17.31
C GLU A 205 18.24 -11.89 18.66
N GLU A 206 18.83 -11.16 19.61
CA GLU A 206 18.20 -10.88 20.90
C GLU A 206 16.92 -10.05 20.74
N GLY A 207 16.95 -9.00 19.90
CA GLY A 207 15.78 -8.18 19.59
C GLY A 207 14.67 -8.98 18.90
N GLN A 208 15.05 -9.85 17.95
CA GLN A 208 14.11 -10.78 17.30
C GLN A 208 13.48 -11.72 18.34
N ALA A 209 14.28 -12.38 19.16
CA ALA A 209 13.79 -13.34 20.16
C ALA A 209 12.80 -12.70 21.13
N LYS A 210 13.06 -11.46 21.58
CA LYS A 210 12.15 -10.70 22.46
C LYS A 210 10.78 -10.48 21.84
N VAL A 211 10.72 -10.06 20.58
CA VAL A 211 9.45 -9.83 19.86
C VAL A 211 8.74 -11.15 19.59
N LEU A 212 9.47 -12.15 19.06
CA LEU A 212 8.91 -13.46 18.71
C LEU A 212 8.32 -14.19 19.93
N SER A 213 9.01 -14.16 21.08
CA SER A 213 8.50 -14.72 22.33
C SER A 213 7.19 -14.06 22.76
N ARG A 214 7.08 -12.72 22.67
CA ARG A 214 5.88 -11.99 23.04
C ARG A 214 4.68 -12.32 22.15
N ILE A 215 4.89 -12.54 20.86
CA ILE A 215 3.82 -12.87 19.91
C ILE A 215 3.62 -14.37 19.70
N GLY A 216 4.43 -15.20 20.38
CA GLY A 216 4.31 -16.67 20.34
C GLY A 216 4.67 -17.29 18.99
N LEU A 217 5.67 -16.75 18.29
CA LEU A 217 6.14 -17.28 17.01
C LEU A 217 7.55 -17.88 17.12
N PRO A 218 7.84 -18.97 16.38
CA PRO A 218 9.21 -19.43 16.20
C PRO A 218 9.95 -18.53 15.18
N ALA A 219 11.27 -18.46 15.30
CA ALA A 219 12.11 -17.95 14.24
C ALA A 219 12.08 -18.83 12.99
N GLY A 220 12.36 -18.27 11.83
CA GLY A 220 12.42 -19.04 10.58
C GLY A 220 11.06 -19.35 9.96
N SER A 221 10.01 -18.61 10.31
CA SER A 221 8.70 -18.76 9.67
C SER A 221 8.70 -18.21 8.24
N PHE A 222 7.91 -18.79 7.34
CA PHE A 222 7.50 -18.10 6.11
C PHE A 222 6.56 -16.96 6.47
N LEU A 223 6.76 -15.80 5.87
CA LEU A 223 6.03 -14.58 6.19
C LEU A 223 5.26 -14.06 4.98
N HIS A 224 3.99 -13.69 5.16
CA HIS A 224 3.27 -12.81 4.26
C HIS A 224 2.83 -11.55 5.01
N VAL A 225 3.04 -10.37 4.43
CA VAL A 225 2.62 -9.10 5.02
C VAL A 225 1.72 -8.34 4.03
N GLY A 226 0.53 -7.97 4.48
CA GLY A 226 -0.44 -7.21 3.70
C GLY A 226 -1.87 -7.51 4.09
N THR A 227 -2.80 -6.65 3.68
CA THR A 227 -4.24 -6.91 3.84
C THR A 227 -4.61 -8.20 3.12
N LEU A 228 -5.34 -9.09 3.79
CA LEU A 228 -5.82 -10.32 3.19
C LEU A 228 -6.98 -9.99 2.25
N GLU A 229 -6.72 -10.03 0.96
CA GLU A 229 -7.67 -9.69 -0.11
C GLU A 229 -7.41 -10.55 -1.37
N PRO A 230 -8.36 -10.69 -2.32
CA PRO A 230 -8.26 -11.64 -3.43
C PRO A 230 -7.00 -11.47 -4.29
N ARG A 231 -6.58 -10.23 -4.58
CA ARG A 231 -5.40 -9.96 -5.41
C ARG A 231 -4.08 -10.44 -4.79
N LYS A 232 -4.05 -10.69 -3.47
CA LYS A 232 -2.87 -11.23 -2.77
C LYS A 232 -2.69 -12.74 -2.95
N ASN A 233 -3.65 -13.44 -3.56
CA ASN A 233 -3.56 -14.85 -3.96
C ASN A 233 -3.24 -15.83 -2.81
N LEU A 234 -3.70 -15.51 -1.60
CA LEU A 234 -3.32 -16.24 -0.39
C LEU A 234 -3.95 -17.62 -0.27
N LEU A 235 -5.08 -17.87 -0.94
CA LEU A 235 -5.68 -19.20 -0.96
C LEU A 235 -4.78 -20.21 -1.70
N MET A 236 -4.24 -19.80 -2.86
CA MET A 236 -3.27 -20.62 -3.60
C MET A 236 -2.01 -20.86 -2.77
N LEU A 237 -1.45 -19.81 -2.16
CA LEU A 237 -0.27 -19.93 -1.29
C LEU A 237 -0.51 -20.86 -0.11
N ALA A 238 -1.65 -20.74 0.58
CA ALA A 238 -2.01 -21.59 1.71
C ALA A 238 -2.10 -23.05 1.30
N LYS A 239 -2.70 -23.36 0.15
CA LYS A 239 -2.75 -24.70 -0.42
C LYS A 239 -1.36 -25.23 -0.73
N ALA A 240 -0.54 -24.45 -1.46
CA ALA A 240 0.83 -24.83 -1.82
C ALA A 240 1.71 -25.10 -0.58
N TRP A 241 1.55 -24.30 0.48
CA TRP A 241 2.27 -24.51 1.73
C TRP A 241 1.75 -25.74 2.49
N CYS A 242 0.44 -25.97 2.52
CA CYS A 242 -0.17 -27.15 3.16
C CYS A 242 0.23 -28.48 2.49
N ASP A 243 0.69 -28.43 1.24
CA ASP A 243 1.21 -29.58 0.47
C ASP A 243 2.69 -29.88 0.74
N LEU A 244 3.38 -29.06 1.57
CA LEU A 244 4.73 -29.37 2.03
C LEU A 244 4.72 -30.55 3.00
N PRO A 245 5.84 -31.33 3.10
CA PRO A 245 6.01 -32.33 4.16
C PRO A 245 5.84 -31.74 5.56
N GLY A 246 5.29 -32.52 6.49
CA GLY A 246 4.93 -32.06 7.84
C GLY A 246 6.09 -31.53 8.66
N ASP A 247 7.29 -32.13 8.51
CA ASP A 247 8.52 -31.71 9.16
C ASP A 247 9.00 -30.32 8.70
N HIS A 248 8.87 -30.00 7.40
CA HIS A 248 9.16 -28.66 6.89
C HIS A 248 8.15 -27.62 7.38
N ARG A 249 6.86 -27.95 7.41
CA ARG A 249 5.80 -27.07 7.93
C ARG A 249 5.99 -26.75 9.41
N SER A 250 6.39 -27.74 10.20
CA SER A 250 6.65 -27.55 11.63
C SER A 250 7.84 -26.66 11.91
N ARG A 251 8.89 -26.75 11.10
CA ARG A 251 10.08 -25.88 11.20
C ARG A 251 9.85 -24.48 10.65
N HIS A 252 9.04 -24.37 9.60
CA HIS A 252 8.79 -23.13 8.87
C HIS A 252 7.28 -22.89 8.72
N PRO A 253 6.56 -22.54 9.81
CA PRO A 253 5.13 -22.24 9.73
C PRO A 253 4.87 -21.04 8.81
N LEU A 254 3.71 -21.02 8.15
CA LEU A 254 3.27 -19.88 7.36
C LEU A 254 2.56 -18.87 8.28
N VAL A 255 3.08 -17.66 8.32
CA VAL A 255 2.54 -16.55 9.11
C VAL A 255 1.96 -15.47 8.20
N LEU A 256 0.67 -15.21 8.36
CA LEU A 256 -0.06 -14.18 7.65
C LEU A 256 -0.20 -12.95 8.56
N VAL A 257 0.42 -11.83 8.19
CA VAL A 257 0.35 -10.55 8.89
C VAL A 257 -0.49 -9.57 8.11
N GLY A 258 -1.51 -9.02 8.73
CA GLY A 258 -2.44 -8.05 8.16
C GLY A 258 -3.89 -8.36 8.50
N GLY A 259 -4.73 -7.35 8.44
CA GLY A 259 -6.16 -7.49 8.69
C GLY A 259 -6.89 -8.20 7.54
N TRP A 260 -8.04 -8.77 7.86
CA TRP A 260 -8.98 -9.23 6.85
C TRP A 260 -9.47 -8.06 6.01
N GLY A 261 -9.35 -8.18 4.70
CA GLY A 261 -9.93 -7.28 3.73
C GLY A 261 -11.35 -7.69 3.35
N TRP A 262 -11.63 -7.70 2.08
CA TRP A 262 -12.94 -8.04 1.50
C TRP A 262 -12.82 -9.28 0.61
N ARG A 263 -13.97 -9.97 0.39
CA ARG A 263 -14.07 -11.18 -0.47
C ARG A 263 -13.05 -12.27 -0.10
N CYS A 264 -12.89 -12.51 1.20
CA CYS A 264 -11.92 -13.48 1.74
C CYS A 264 -12.58 -14.76 2.26
N ASP A 265 -13.83 -15.00 1.93
CA ASP A 265 -14.61 -16.10 2.54
C ASP A 265 -13.99 -17.46 2.20
N GLU A 266 -13.61 -17.70 0.94
CA GLU A 266 -12.94 -18.95 0.53
C GLU A 266 -11.62 -19.18 1.27
N LEU A 267 -10.79 -18.13 1.40
CA LEU A 267 -9.55 -18.23 2.18
C LEU A 267 -9.84 -18.55 3.64
N ARG A 268 -10.82 -17.87 4.24
CA ARG A 268 -11.18 -18.06 5.65
C ARG A 268 -11.70 -19.49 5.88
N ASP A 269 -12.56 -19.98 5.00
CA ASP A 269 -13.10 -21.33 5.06
C ASP A 269 -11.99 -22.38 4.95
N TYR A 270 -11.06 -22.18 4.03
CA TYR A 270 -9.91 -23.07 3.87
C TYR A 270 -9.02 -23.07 5.11
N LEU A 271 -8.70 -21.88 5.66
CA LEU A 271 -7.89 -21.79 6.87
C LEU A 271 -8.56 -22.45 8.07
N ASN A 272 -9.87 -22.26 8.26
CA ASN A 272 -10.62 -22.87 9.33
C ASN A 272 -10.73 -24.41 9.19
N LYS A 273 -10.90 -24.92 7.96
CA LYS A 273 -11.06 -26.36 7.70
C LYS A 273 -9.76 -27.15 7.81
N SER A 274 -8.63 -26.55 7.43
CA SER A 274 -7.36 -27.29 7.39
C SER A 274 -6.11 -26.45 7.62
N GLY A 275 -6.11 -25.17 7.22
CA GLY A 275 -4.90 -24.35 7.25
C GLY A 275 -4.35 -24.16 8.65
N PHE A 276 -5.20 -23.80 9.61
CA PHE A 276 -4.79 -23.57 11.00
C PHE A 276 -4.34 -24.85 11.69
N GLU A 277 -5.03 -25.97 11.46
CA GLU A 277 -4.63 -27.28 11.97
C GLU A 277 -3.26 -27.72 11.46
N LYS A 278 -2.94 -27.40 10.19
CA LYS A 278 -1.65 -27.73 9.57
C LYS A 278 -0.51 -26.77 9.99
N GLY A 279 -0.79 -25.69 10.73
CA GLY A 279 0.21 -24.78 11.31
C GLY A 279 0.28 -23.40 10.65
N ILE A 280 -0.63 -23.01 9.75
CA ILE A 280 -0.75 -21.62 9.31
C ILE A 280 -1.18 -20.76 10.50
N ARG A 281 -0.61 -19.58 10.63
CA ARG A 281 -0.96 -18.61 11.67
C ARG A 281 -1.38 -17.28 11.06
N HIS A 282 -2.46 -16.68 11.57
CA HIS A 282 -2.90 -15.36 11.21
C HIS A 282 -2.83 -14.42 12.42
N LEU A 283 -1.95 -13.42 12.36
CA LEU A 283 -1.70 -12.50 13.48
C LEU A 283 -2.61 -11.26 13.46
N GLY A 284 -3.33 -11.02 12.36
CA GLY A 284 -4.01 -9.75 12.20
C GLY A 284 -3.02 -8.60 12.01
N TYR A 285 -3.39 -7.41 12.50
CA TYR A 285 -2.52 -6.25 12.47
C TYR A 285 -1.40 -6.39 13.51
N VAL A 286 -0.18 -6.14 13.09
CA VAL A 286 1.02 -6.12 13.95
C VAL A 286 1.52 -4.68 14.01
N ASP A 287 1.99 -4.27 15.19
CA ASP A 287 2.55 -2.95 15.36
C ASP A 287 3.78 -2.74 14.46
N ASP A 288 3.88 -1.53 13.94
CA ASP A 288 4.95 -1.12 13.03
C ASP A 288 6.35 -1.32 13.62
N THR A 289 6.45 -1.17 14.94
CA THR A 289 7.71 -1.38 15.71
C THR A 289 8.14 -2.84 15.80
N ASP A 290 7.23 -3.80 15.57
CA ASP A 290 7.52 -5.23 15.60
C ASP A 290 7.88 -5.79 14.23
N LEU A 291 7.47 -5.11 13.16
CA LEU A 291 7.70 -5.57 11.78
C LEU A 291 9.18 -5.81 11.46
N PRO A 292 10.15 -4.96 11.87
CA PRO A 292 11.56 -5.22 11.60
C PRO A 292 12.04 -6.55 12.16
N ALA A 293 11.60 -6.92 13.37
CA ALA A 293 11.97 -8.20 13.99
C ALA A 293 11.32 -9.39 13.25
N LEU A 294 10.06 -9.25 12.84
CA LEU A 294 9.38 -10.27 12.03
C LEU A 294 10.06 -10.48 10.68
N TYR A 295 10.40 -9.41 9.98
CA TYR A 295 11.13 -9.51 8.71
C TYR A 295 12.52 -10.11 8.88
N SER A 296 13.30 -9.65 9.90
CA SER A 296 14.65 -10.14 10.13
C SER A 296 14.71 -11.61 10.54
N SER A 297 13.69 -12.09 11.28
CA SER A 297 13.62 -13.48 11.78
C SER A 297 12.99 -14.46 10.78
N ALA A 298 12.36 -13.96 9.72
CA ALA A 298 11.65 -14.80 8.78
C ALA A 298 12.60 -15.68 7.94
N HIS A 299 12.17 -16.89 7.60
CA HIS A 299 12.86 -17.74 6.65
C HIS A 299 12.89 -17.09 5.27
N ALA A 300 11.72 -16.71 4.76
CA ALA A 300 11.55 -15.91 3.55
C ALA A 300 10.19 -15.21 3.58
N LEU A 301 10.08 -14.07 2.90
CA LEU A 301 8.81 -13.47 2.52
C LEU A 301 8.21 -14.22 1.35
N LEU A 302 6.94 -14.60 1.45
CA LEU A 302 6.15 -15.15 0.34
C LEU A 302 5.16 -14.09 -0.14
N PHE A 303 5.34 -13.62 -1.37
CA PHE A 303 4.54 -12.53 -1.94
C PHE A 303 3.87 -12.94 -3.25
N PRO A 304 2.80 -13.77 -3.20
CA PRO A 304 2.18 -14.44 -4.36
C PRO A 304 1.18 -13.57 -5.12
N THR A 305 1.25 -12.25 -4.95
CA THR A 305 0.24 -11.31 -5.44
C THR A 305 0.01 -11.43 -6.94
N LYS A 306 -1.24 -11.27 -7.38
CA LYS A 306 -1.62 -11.24 -8.79
C LYS A 306 -1.35 -9.87 -9.42
N TYR A 307 -1.41 -8.82 -8.61
CA TYR A 307 -1.30 -7.45 -9.06
C TYR A 307 -0.87 -6.53 -7.92
N GLU A 308 0.03 -5.58 -8.23
CA GLU A 308 0.48 -4.51 -7.34
C GLU A 308 0.74 -3.22 -8.11
N GLY A 309 0.61 -2.09 -7.42
CA GLY A 309 1.10 -0.82 -7.94
C GLY A 309 2.60 -0.63 -7.75
N PHE A 310 3.17 -1.28 -6.70
CA PHE A 310 4.59 -1.21 -6.39
C PHE A 310 5.09 -2.51 -5.74
N GLY A 311 4.63 -2.84 -4.53
CA GLY A 311 5.10 -4.03 -3.80
C GLY A 311 6.03 -3.67 -2.65
N MET A 312 5.54 -2.92 -1.67
CA MET A 312 6.33 -2.51 -0.50
C MET A 312 6.90 -3.69 0.32
N PRO A 313 6.11 -4.75 0.67
CA PRO A 313 6.63 -5.81 1.54
C PRO A 313 7.91 -6.50 1.05
N PRO A 314 8.12 -6.77 -0.25
CA PRO A 314 9.41 -7.25 -0.76
C PRO A 314 10.61 -6.37 -0.42
N ILE A 315 10.53 -5.06 -0.66
CA ILE A 315 11.66 -4.17 -0.35
C ILE A 315 11.81 -3.92 1.16
N GLU A 316 10.73 -3.99 1.93
CA GLU A 316 10.77 -3.94 3.39
C GLU A 316 11.47 -5.17 3.98
N MET A 317 11.17 -6.35 3.44
CA MET A 317 11.87 -7.59 3.79
C MET A 317 13.36 -7.49 3.49
N MET A 318 13.72 -6.99 2.31
CA MET A 318 15.11 -6.79 1.89
C MET A 318 15.83 -5.77 2.77
N ALA A 319 15.17 -4.68 3.16
CA ALA A 319 15.72 -3.68 4.08
C ALA A 319 16.08 -4.29 5.43
N CYS A 320 15.34 -5.30 5.88
CA CYS A 320 15.61 -6.06 7.10
C CYS A 320 16.57 -7.27 6.88
N GLY A 321 17.21 -7.39 5.72
CA GLY A 321 18.17 -8.44 5.38
C GLY A 321 17.54 -9.79 5.04
N GLY A 322 16.23 -9.82 4.74
CA GLY A 322 15.48 -11.05 4.49
C GLY A 322 15.46 -11.50 3.03
N ALA A 323 15.15 -12.78 2.83
CA ALA A 323 14.97 -13.41 1.51
C ALA A 323 13.55 -13.21 0.99
N VAL A 324 13.40 -13.02 -0.32
CA VAL A 324 12.10 -12.81 -0.97
C VAL A 324 11.83 -13.88 -2.03
N ILE A 325 10.66 -14.50 -1.96
CA ILE A 325 10.06 -15.33 -3.00
C ILE A 325 8.76 -14.63 -3.40
N ALA A 326 8.67 -14.15 -4.62
CA ALA A 326 7.56 -13.30 -5.06
C ALA A 326 7.01 -13.75 -6.42
N SER A 327 5.81 -13.27 -6.75
CA SER A 327 5.20 -13.54 -8.05
C SER A 327 5.85 -12.75 -9.18
N THR A 328 5.61 -13.20 -10.41
CA THR A 328 5.99 -12.51 -11.64
C THR A 328 5.09 -11.32 -11.98
N ALA A 329 4.25 -10.81 -11.05
CA ALA A 329 3.42 -9.63 -11.27
C ALA A 329 4.29 -8.44 -11.73
N PRO A 330 3.86 -7.66 -12.77
CA PRO A 330 4.73 -6.71 -13.46
C PRO A 330 5.44 -5.70 -12.55
N ALA A 331 4.71 -5.05 -11.63
CA ALA A 331 5.31 -4.09 -10.69
C ALA A 331 6.25 -4.77 -9.67
N VAL A 332 5.97 -6.01 -9.27
CA VAL A 332 6.83 -6.78 -8.36
C VAL A 332 8.13 -7.16 -9.06
N ARG A 333 8.06 -7.63 -10.30
CA ARG A 333 9.24 -7.92 -11.13
C ARG A 333 10.11 -6.67 -11.31
N GLU A 334 9.48 -5.51 -11.58
CA GLU A 334 10.18 -4.23 -11.72
C GLU A 334 10.91 -3.82 -10.43
N VAL A 335 10.24 -3.91 -9.29
CA VAL A 335 10.80 -3.50 -7.99
C VAL A 335 11.92 -4.43 -7.54
N LEU A 336 11.81 -5.73 -7.82
CA LEU A 336 12.85 -6.70 -7.48
C LEU A 336 14.04 -6.65 -8.43
N ASP A 337 13.86 -6.41 -9.72
CA ASP A 337 14.89 -6.25 -10.73
C ASP A 337 16.03 -7.29 -10.62
N GLY A 338 15.67 -8.56 -10.52
CA GLY A 338 16.62 -9.67 -10.36
C GLY A 338 16.99 -10.02 -8.91
N GLN A 339 16.55 -9.23 -7.94
CA GLN A 339 16.71 -9.58 -6.53
C GLN A 339 15.57 -10.52 -6.07
N GLY A 340 15.89 -11.51 -5.22
CA GLY A 340 14.90 -12.49 -4.78
C GLY A 340 14.63 -13.57 -5.85
N HIS A 341 13.58 -14.37 -5.64
CA HIS A 341 13.16 -15.44 -6.54
C HIS A 341 11.75 -15.19 -7.04
N LEU A 342 11.56 -15.21 -8.37
CA LEU A 342 10.27 -15.00 -9.00
C LEU A 342 9.61 -16.34 -9.34
N VAL A 343 8.32 -16.46 -9.03
CA VAL A 343 7.47 -17.63 -9.30
C VAL A 343 6.24 -17.18 -10.08
N GLU A 344 5.81 -17.98 -11.04
CA GLU A 344 4.59 -17.69 -11.81
C GLU A 344 3.35 -17.58 -10.89
N ILE A 345 2.49 -16.61 -11.20
CA ILE A 345 1.42 -16.12 -10.31
C ILE A 345 0.50 -17.24 -9.83
N GLU A 346 0.05 -18.11 -10.75
CA GLU A 346 -0.97 -19.13 -10.46
C GLU A 346 -0.42 -20.56 -10.45
N ASP A 347 0.89 -20.74 -10.56
CA ASP A 347 1.52 -22.04 -10.51
C ASP A 347 1.75 -22.53 -9.07
N GLN A 348 0.71 -23.14 -8.49
CA GLN A 348 0.79 -23.71 -7.14
C GLN A 348 1.94 -24.69 -6.96
N SER A 349 2.28 -25.47 -8.01
CA SER A 349 3.35 -26.47 -7.97
C SER A 349 4.72 -25.80 -7.91
N ALA A 350 4.93 -24.74 -8.67
CA ALA A 350 6.17 -23.94 -8.63
C ALA A 350 6.33 -23.22 -7.26
N TRP A 351 5.23 -22.68 -6.68
CA TRP A 351 5.26 -22.10 -5.34
C TRP A 351 5.65 -23.15 -4.28
N ARG A 352 5.04 -24.35 -4.35
CA ARG A 352 5.41 -25.47 -3.47
C ARG A 352 6.89 -25.85 -3.65
N ALA A 353 7.36 -25.98 -4.89
CA ALA A 353 8.75 -26.31 -5.20
C ALA A 353 9.74 -25.29 -4.68
N ALA A 354 9.46 -23.97 -4.85
CA ALA A 354 10.31 -22.90 -4.35
C ALA A 354 10.39 -22.91 -2.80
N MET A 355 9.26 -23.09 -2.10
CA MET A 355 9.24 -23.25 -0.65
C MET A 355 10.02 -24.48 -0.20
N LEU A 356 9.81 -25.65 -0.84
CA LEU A 356 10.53 -26.88 -0.50
C LEU A 356 12.04 -26.72 -0.71
N LYS A 357 12.45 -26.13 -1.85
CA LYS A 357 13.86 -25.81 -2.13
C LYS A 357 14.46 -24.94 -1.04
N SER A 358 13.74 -23.90 -0.59
CA SER A 358 14.24 -23.02 0.46
C SER A 358 14.45 -23.74 1.80
N CYS A 359 13.59 -24.73 2.12
CA CYS A 359 13.75 -25.55 3.32
C CYS A 359 14.90 -26.55 3.23
N GLN A 360 15.22 -27.06 2.03
CA GLN A 360 16.25 -28.09 1.81
C GLN A 360 17.63 -27.49 1.51
N HIS A 361 17.71 -26.26 1.05
CA HIS A 361 18.90 -25.56 0.59
C HIS A 361 19.11 -24.22 1.29
N PRO A 362 19.61 -24.20 2.56
CA PRO A 362 19.85 -22.96 3.29
C PRO A 362 20.79 -21.99 2.56
N GLU A 363 21.76 -22.53 1.83
CA GLU A 363 22.70 -21.76 0.98
C GLU A 363 21.97 -20.98 -0.12
N TRP A 364 20.91 -21.53 -0.68
CA TRP A 364 20.09 -20.84 -1.67
C TRP A 364 19.36 -19.63 -1.04
N VAL A 365 18.84 -19.80 0.18
CA VAL A 365 18.19 -18.69 0.93
C VAL A 365 19.20 -17.60 1.27
N GLN A 366 20.44 -17.98 1.65
CA GLN A 366 21.52 -17.00 1.87
C GLN A 366 21.87 -16.26 0.59
N GLY A 367 21.88 -16.94 -0.55
CA GLY A 367 22.05 -16.30 -1.85
C GLY A 367 20.97 -15.24 -2.15
N LEU A 368 19.70 -15.50 -1.77
CA LEU A 368 18.60 -14.53 -1.93
C LEU A 368 18.71 -13.33 -0.99
N ARG A 369 19.38 -13.47 0.14
CA ARG A 369 19.66 -12.38 1.09
C ARG A 369 20.84 -11.51 0.68
N HIS A 370 21.74 -12.08 -0.15
CA HIS A 370 22.95 -11.37 -0.57
C HIS A 370 22.58 -10.09 -1.35
N GLY A 371 23.11 -8.94 -0.90
CA GLY A 371 22.81 -7.65 -1.53
C GLY A 371 21.43 -7.06 -1.27
N ALA A 372 20.55 -7.75 -0.51
CA ALA A 372 19.18 -7.32 -0.28
C ALA A 372 19.08 -5.93 0.37
N THR A 373 19.87 -5.67 1.44
CA THR A 373 19.88 -4.37 2.11
C THR A 373 20.40 -3.25 1.24
N GLN A 374 21.45 -3.51 0.44
CA GLN A 374 22.00 -2.55 -0.52
C GLN A 374 21.01 -2.24 -1.64
N TRP A 375 20.25 -3.24 -2.07
CA TRP A 375 19.19 -3.03 -3.05
C TRP A 375 18.07 -2.15 -2.46
N ALA A 376 17.55 -2.50 -1.28
CA ALA A 376 16.50 -1.76 -0.61
C ALA A 376 16.90 -0.31 -0.31
N ALA A 377 18.17 -0.03 -0.04
CA ALA A 377 18.70 1.32 0.21
C ALA A 377 18.56 2.28 -0.99
N LYS A 378 18.32 1.78 -2.20
CA LYS A 378 18.05 2.62 -3.38
C LYS A 378 16.66 3.27 -3.33
N PHE A 379 15.74 2.73 -2.53
CA PHE A 379 14.37 3.21 -2.41
C PHE A 379 14.25 4.20 -1.26
N THR A 380 14.41 5.49 -1.54
CA THR A 380 14.39 6.55 -0.53
C THR A 380 13.23 7.51 -0.74
N TRP A 381 12.71 8.08 0.35
CA TRP A 381 11.66 9.11 0.26
C TRP A 381 12.19 10.41 -0.34
N ASP A 382 13.49 10.68 -0.23
CA ASP A 382 14.12 11.84 -0.88
C ASP A 382 14.07 11.72 -2.41
N ALA A 383 14.36 10.53 -2.95
CA ALA A 383 14.21 10.27 -4.38
C ALA A 383 12.76 10.41 -4.84
N THR A 384 11.79 9.92 -4.03
CA THR A 384 10.35 10.12 -4.27
C THR A 384 9.99 11.60 -4.30
N ALA A 385 10.48 12.38 -3.32
CA ALA A 385 10.24 13.83 -3.23
C ALA A 385 10.86 14.58 -4.41
N GLN A 386 12.08 14.22 -4.80
CA GLN A 386 12.75 14.82 -5.96
C GLN A 386 11.96 14.58 -7.25
N ALA A 387 11.58 13.33 -7.54
CA ALA A 387 10.77 13.00 -8.72
C ALA A 387 9.40 13.71 -8.68
N THR A 388 8.81 13.86 -7.49
CA THR A 388 7.55 14.59 -7.32
C THR A 388 7.71 16.06 -7.67
N ARG A 389 8.79 16.74 -7.24
CA ARG A 389 9.10 18.13 -7.62
C ARG A 389 9.29 18.31 -9.12
N GLU A 390 9.95 17.36 -9.77
CA GLU A 390 10.09 17.38 -11.24
C GLU A 390 8.71 17.35 -11.91
N GLY A 391 7.81 16.49 -11.47
CA GLY A 391 6.43 16.44 -11.96
C GLY A 391 5.65 17.74 -11.71
N TYR A 392 5.85 18.41 -10.58
CA TYR A 392 5.24 19.73 -10.32
C TYR A 392 5.73 20.80 -11.29
N SER A 393 7.04 20.80 -11.56
CA SER A 393 7.63 21.75 -12.54
C SER A 393 7.04 21.55 -13.93
N ILE A 394 6.84 20.29 -14.35
CA ILE A 394 6.16 19.94 -15.61
C ILE A 394 4.71 20.42 -15.60
N ALA A 395 3.96 20.16 -14.53
CA ALA A 395 2.55 20.55 -14.38
C ALA A 395 2.34 22.07 -14.45
N LEU A 396 3.30 22.84 -13.98
CA LEU A 396 3.29 24.30 -13.97
C LEU A 396 3.92 24.93 -15.22
N GLY A 397 4.39 24.13 -16.19
CA GLY A 397 5.03 24.62 -17.42
C GLY A 397 6.41 25.28 -17.17
N GLN A 398 7.05 24.98 -16.06
CA GLN A 398 8.39 25.50 -15.74
C GLN A 398 9.45 24.66 -16.45
N LYS A 399 10.47 25.30 -17.06
CA LYS A 399 11.62 24.59 -17.64
C LYS A 399 12.32 23.79 -16.55
N LYS A 400 12.75 22.53 -16.87
CA LYS A 400 13.53 21.67 -15.96
C LYS A 400 14.62 22.50 -15.26
N ARG A 401 14.51 22.70 -13.97
CA ARG A 401 15.64 23.13 -13.14
C ARG A 401 16.57 21.92 -12.99
N VAL A 402 17.70 21.94 -13.67
CA VAL A 402 18.79 21.00 -13.39
C VAL A 402 19.32 21.37 -12.00
N LEU A 403 18.87 20.68 -10.97
CA LEU A 403 19.51 20.73 -9.66
C LEU A 403 20.90 20.11 -9.85
N LYS A 404 21.94 20.96 -9.85
CA LYS A 404 23.31 20.46 -9.70
C LYS A 404 23.36 19.75 -8.35
N ALA A 405 23.73 18.45 -8.40
CA ALA A 405 24.08 17.71 -7.21
C ALA A 405 25.19 18.51 -6.47
N ALA A 406 24.93 18.86 -5.21
CA ALA A 406 25.92 19.44 -4.32
C ALA A 406 26.78 18.32 -3.71
#